data_ed902c98a12b6bd45daa4a1862ef105c
#
_entry.id   ed902c98a12b6bd45daa4a1862ef105c
#
_cell.length_a   1.000
_cell.length_b   1.000
_cell.length_c   1.000
_cell.angle_alpha   90.00
_cell.angle_beta   90.00
_cell.angle_gamma   90.00
#
_symmetry.space_group_name_H-M   'P 1'
#
loop_
_entity.id
_entity.type
_entity.pdbx_description
1 polymer ?
#
loop_
_entity_poly.entity_id
_entity_poly.type
_entity_poly.pdbx_seq_one_letter_code
_entity_poly.pdbx_strand_id
1 'polypeptide(L)'
;MTLQQLEQTHPNYGAVAEQANYHYKSYIGGELYKDGNYLTQYIGENQQPGNAYGRRINSTPLDNHVQTTVDIYRSFLFRTLPKRDLGLLINNPLVEQWLDDTDQDGQDLDSFLKTANDLAMVMGSCWILVDKASYKV
;
A
#
# COMPACT_ATOMS: atom_id res chain seq x y z
N MET A 1 10.30 28.06 -11.29
CA MET A 1 10.61 26.72 -10.82
C MET A 1 11.10 25.93 -12.03
N THR A 2 12.34 25.46 -12.05
CA THR A 2 12.89 24.70 -13.18
C THR A 2 12.49 23.24 -13.05
N LEU A 3 12.40 22.50 -14.18
CA LEU A 3 12.11 21.05 -14.16
C LEU A 3 13.05 20.28 -13.23
N GLN A 4 14.33 20.63 -13.18
CA GLN A 4 15.30 20.05 -12.27
C GLN A 4 14.97 20.24 -10.77
N GLN A 5 14.26 21.31 -10.41
CA GLN A 5 13.83 21.53 -9.01
C GLN A 5 12.62 20.67 -8.64
N LEU A 6 11.81 20.27 -9.62
CA LEU A 6 10.67 19.35 -9.42
C LEU A 6 11.11 17.89 -9.32
N GLU A 7 12.26 17.55 -9.90
CA GLU A 7 12.81 16.20 -9.89
C GLU A 7 13.72 15.90 -8.67
N GLN A 8 13.96 16.92 -7.82
CA GLN A 8 14.77 16.73 -6.62
C GLN A 8 14.03 15.88 -5.61
N THR A 9 14.59 14.71 -5.29
CA THR A 9 14.13 13.86 -4.21
C THR A 9 14.82 14.22 -2.90
N HIS A 10 14.10 14.05 -1.78
CA HIS A 10 14.70 14.24 -0.46
C HIS A 10 15.89 13.28 -0.28
N PRO A 11 17.00 13.68 0.36
CA PRO A 11 18.19 12.83 0.53
C PRO A 11 17.92 11.45 1.14
N ASN A 12 16.96 11.37 2.05
CA ASN A 12 16.57 10.11 2.71
C ASN A 12 15.51 9.32 1.95
N TYR A 13 15.05 9.82 0.79
CA TYR A 13 13.95 9.18 0.04
C TYR A 13 14.30 7.75 -0.37
N GLY A 14 15.53 7.51 -0.84
CA GLY A 14 15.98 6.19 -1.30
C GLY A 14 15.83 5.13 -0.21
N ALA A 15 16.34 5.38 0.98
CA ALA A 15 16.27 4.43 2.09
C ALA A 15 14.83 4.17 2.55
N VAL A 16 13.99 5.23 2.62
CA VAL A 16 12.58 5.10 2.99
C VAL A 16 11.80 4.33 1.91
N ALA A 17 12.08 4.60 0.63
CA ALA A 17 11.43 3.93 -0.49
C ALA A 17 11.79 2.44 -0.56
N GLU A 18 13.05 2.08 -0.30
CA GLU A 18 13.49 0.68 -0.23
C GLU A 18 12.79 -0.07 0.90
N GLN A 19 12.71 0.53 2.08
CA GLN A 19 12.03 -0.06 3.22
C GLN A 19 10.52 -0.21 2.96
N ALA A 20 9.86 0.81 2.43
CA ALA A 20 8.45 0.76 2.07
C ALA A 20 8.17 -0.32 1.01
N ASN A 21 9.04 -0.43 0.01
CA ASN A 21 8.94 -1.46 -1.03
C ASN A 21 9.10 -2.89 -0.46
N TYR A 22 10.05 -3.08 0.48
CA TYR A 22 10.19 -4.35 1.20
C TYR A 22 8.92 -4.71 1.97
N HIS A 23 8.35 -3.77 2.73
CA HIS A 23 7.11 -3.98 3.49
C HIS A 23 5.93 -4.29 2.55
N TYR A 24 5.80 -3.54 1.46
CA TYR A 24 4.75 -3.76 0.46
C TYR A 24 4.86 -5.15 -0.18
N LYS A 25 6.04 -5.56 -0.62
CA LYS A 25 6.27 -6.89 -1.17
C LYS A 25 6.03 -8.00 -0.15
N SER A 26 6.37 -7.76 1.13
CA SER A 26 6.08 -8.69 2.21
C SER A 26 4.58 -8.83 2.47
N TYR A 27 3.82 -7.75 2.33
CA TYR A 27 2.36 -7.76 2.45
C TYR A 27 1.69 -8.49 1.28
N ILE A 28 2.10 -8.20 0.05
CA ILE A 28 1.57 -8.91 -1.13
C ILE A 28 2.00 -10.38 -1.14
N GLY A 29 3.25 -10.67 -0.76
CA GLY A 29 3.80 -12.03 -0.76
C GLY A 29 4.02 -12.61 -2.16
N GLY A 30 4.03 -13.94 -2.25
CA GLY A 30 4.14 -14.67 -3.52
C GLY A 30 5.38 -14.34 -4.33
N GLU A 31 5.25 -14.28 -5.64
CA GLU A 31 6.36 -14.05 -6.58
C GLU A 31 7.02 -12.68 -6.37
N LEU A 32 6.25 -11.62 -6.05
CA LEU A 32 6.81 -10.29 -5.79
C LEU A 32 7.80 -10.29 -4.61
N TYR A 33 7.53 -11.09 -3.58
CA TYR A 33 8.46 -11.25 -2.46
C TYR A 33 9.68 -12.05 -2.86
N LYS A 34 9.51 -13.13 -3.63
CA LYS A 34 10.60 -13.97 -4.13
C LYS A 34 11.54 -13.19 -5.04
N ASP A 35 11.01 -12.39 -5.95
CA ASP A 35 11.77 -11.54 -6.87
C ASP A 35 12.56 -10.44 -6.14
N GLY A 36 12.18 -10.10 -4.91
CA GLY A 36 12.90 -9.15 -4.07
C GLY A 36 14.24 -9.66 -3.52
N ASN A 37 14.60 -10.94 -3.72
CA ASN A 37 15.81 -11.58 -3.21
C ASN A 37 15.97 -11.48 -1.68
N TYR A 38 14.85 -11.45 -0.94
CA TYR A 38 14.86 -11.33 0.53
C TYR A 38 15.21 -12.64 1.24
N LEU A 39 15.19 -13.76 0.53
CA LEU A 39 15.62 -15.05 1.07
C LEU A 39 17.14 -15.15 1.01
N THR A 40 17.77 -15.26 2.17
CA THR A 40 19.24 -15.37 2.26
C THR A 40 19.75 -16.63 1.58
N GLN A 41 20.77 -16.45 0.74
CA GLN A 41 21.47 -17.56 0.11
C GLN A 41 22.41 -18.24 1.13
N TYR A 42 22.40 -19.58 1.18
CA TYR A 42 23.32 -20.33 2.03
C TYR A 42 24.67 -20.56 1.33
N ILE A 43 25.74 -20.60 2.14
CA ILE A 43 27.14 -20.68 1.64
C ILE A 43 27.34 -21.88 0.69
N GLY A 44 26.68 -23.00 0.90
CA GLY A 44 26.83 -24.21 0.05
C GLY A 44 26.04 -24.19 -1.25
N GLU A 45 25.12 -23.28 -1.45
CA GLU A 45 24.23 -23.26 -2.62
C GLU A 45 24.94 -22.84 -3.92
N ASN A 46 25.99 -22.03 -3.82
CA ASN A 46 26.81 -21.61 -4.96
C ASN A 46 27.71 -22.73 -5.51
N GLN A 47 28.00 -23.73 -4.70
CA GLN A 47 28.92 -24.83 -5.05
C GLN A 47 28.20 -26.02 -5.68
N GLN A 48 26.87 -26.04 -5.66
CA GLN A 48 26.07 -27.13 -6.21
C GLN A 48 25.76 -26.89 -7.70
N PRO A 49 25.94 -27.91 -8.57
CA PRO A 49 25.53 -27.79 -9.96
C PRO A 49 24.00 -27.60 -10.06
N GLY A 50 23.56 -26.70 -10.94
CA GLY A 50 22.16 -26.55 -11.29
C GLY A 50 21.35 -25.56 -10.45
N ASN A 51 21.98 -24.46 -9.99
CA ASN A 51 21.27 -23.35 -9.32
C ASN A 51 20.37 -23.80 -8.13
N ALA A 52 20.99 -24.38 -7.12
CA ALA A 52 20.28 -24.86 -5.93
C ALA A 52 19.48 -23.76 -5.21
N TYR A 53 20.02 -22.53 -5.18
CA TYR A 53 19.34 -21.37 -4.61
C TYR A 53 18.04 -21.05 -5.37
N GLY A 54 18.08 -20.98 -6.69
CA GLY A 54 16.88 -20.72 -7.51
C GLY A 54 15.82 -21.81 -7.35
N ARG A 55 16.23 -23.10 -7.28
CA ARG A 55 15.29 -24.19 -7.00
C ARG A 55 14.64 -24.04 -5.64
N ARG A 56 15.41 -23.68 -4.61
CA ARG A 56 14.88 -23.44 -3.25
C ARG A 56 13.88 -22.30 -3.22
N ILE A 57 14.21 -21.15 -3.84
CA ILE A 57 13.28 -20.01 -3.94
C ILE A 57 11.96 -20.46 -4.57
N ASN A 58 12.02 -21.14 -5.71
CA ASN A 58 10.83 -21.55 -6.46
C ASN A 58 9.98 -22.58 -5.70
N SER A 59 10.60 -23.45 -4.92
CA SER A 59 9.91 -24.50 -4.16
C SER A 59 9.49 -24.09 -2.74
N THR A 60 9.98 -22.95 -2.23
CA THR A 60 9.67 -22.51 -0.86
C THR A 60 8.24 -21.99 -0.80
N PRO A 61 7.36 -22.60 0.01
CA PRO A 61 6.05 -22.03 0.29
C PRO A 61 6.21 -20.75 1.10
N LEU A 62 5.40 -19.76 0.79
CA LEU A 62 5.38 -18.48 1.51
C LEU A 62 4.00 -18.31 2.16
N ASP A 63 3.91 -18.65 3.43
CA ASP A 63 2.72 -18.34 4.22
C ASP A 63 2.73 -16.84 4.58
N ASN A 64 1.78 -16.09 4.03
CA ASN A 64 1.75 -14.64 4.19
C ASN A 64 1.11 -14.23 5.52
N HIS A 65 1.88 -14.34 6.61
CA HIS A 65 1.44 -13.90 7.93
C HIS A 65 1.32 -12.38 8.04
N VAL A 66 2.05 -11.61 7.23
CA VAL A 66 1.98 -10.14 7.21
C VAL A 66 0.60 -9.70 6.73
N GLN A 67 0.13 -10.23 5.60
CA GLN A 67 -1.21 -9.95 5.08
C GLN A 67 -2.29 -10.34 6.08
N THR A 68 -2.21 -11.55 6.61
CA THR A 68 -3.18 -12.03 7.61
C THR A 68 -3.25 -11.11 8.83
N THR A 69 -2.10 -10.65 9.32
CA THR A 69 -2.03 -9.74 10.46
C THR A 69 -2.69 -8.40 10.15
N VAL A 70 -2.36 -7.79 9.01
CA VAL A 70 -2.96 -6.53 8.56
C VAL A 70 -4.48 -6.66 8.40
N ASP A 71 -4.94 -7.76 7.78
CA ASP A 71 -6.38 -8.02 7.58
C ASP A 71 -7.14 -8.17 8.91
N ILE A 72 -6.52 -8.80 9.91
CA ILE A 72 -7.08 -8.89 11.27
C ILE A 72 -7.22 -7.49 11.87
N TYR A 73 -6.16 -6.67 11.87
CA TYR A 73 -6.22 -5.31 12.41
C TYR A 73 -7.23 -4.45 11.67
N ARG A 74 -7.26 -4.51 10.34
CA ARG A 74 -8.27 -3.83 9.51
C ARG A 74 -9.69 -4.23 9.93
N SER A 75 -9.95 -5.52 10.12
CA SER A 75 -11.28 -6.02 10.50
C SER A 75 -11.73 -5.51 11.87
N PHE A 76 -10.81 -5.33 12.81
CA PHE A 76 -11.12 -4.73 14.11
C PHE A 76 -11.36 -3.22 14.02
N LEU A 77 -10.53 -2.48 13.28
CA LEU A 77 -10.64 -1.03 13.12
C LEU A 77 -11.95 -0.62 12.41
N PHE A 78 -12.33 -1.37 11.39
CA PHE A 78 -13.52 -1.08 10.57
C PHE A 78 -14.71 -1.99 10.89
N ARG A 79 -14.72 -2.60 12.08
CA ARG A 79 -15.83 -3.44 12.54
C ARG A 79 -17.15 -2.67 12.61
N THR A 80 -17.09 -1.40 12.93
CA THR A 80 -18.25 -0.51 13.01
C THR A 80 -18.03 0.63 12.03
N LEU A 81 -19.06 0.98 11.27
CA LEU A 81 -19.01 2.13 10.38
C LEU A 81 -18.70 3.40 11.15
N PRO A 82 -17.75 4.21 10.72
CA PRO A 82 -17.40 5.46 11.36
C PRO A 82 -18.60 6.42 11.34
N LYS A 83 -18.90 7.01 12.48
CA LYS A 83 -19.92 8.07 12.58
C LYS A 83 -19.24 9.40 12.23
N ARG A 84 -19.80 10.10 11.26
CA ARG A 84 -19.33 11.42 10.83
C ARG A 84 -20.35 12.48 11.19
N ASP A 85 -19.89 13.56 11.81
CA ASP A 85 -20.68 14.77 12.00
C ASP A 85 -20.26 15.77 10.93
N LEU A 86 -21.11 15.97 9.94
CA LEU A 86 -20.87 16.89 8.83
C LEU A 86 -21.33 18.32 9.18
N GLY A 87 -21.90 18.54 10.35
CA GLY A 87 -22.38 19.84 10.78
C GLY A 87 -23.32 20.49 9.77
N LEU A 88 -22.98 21.70 9.32
CA LEU A 88 -23.78 22.45 8.34
C LEU A 88 -23.82 21.86 6.93
N LEU A 89 -22.95 20.88 6.64
CA LEU A 89 -22.83 20.26 5.34
C LEU A 89 -23.71 19.03 5.16
N ILE A 90 -24.46 18.62 6.18
CA ILE A 90 -25.21 17.36 6.24
C ILE A 90 -26.26 17.20 5.12
N ASN A 91 -26.76 18.29 4.55
CA ASN A 91 -27.75 18.27 3.47
C ASN A 91 -27.21 18.90 2.17
N ASN A 92 -25.91 18.90 1.99
CA ASN A 92 -25.30 19.44 0.78
C ASN A 92 -25.16 18.33 -0.27
N PRO A 93 -25.85 18.43 -1.42
CA PRO A 93 -25.82 17.39 -2.45
C PRO A 93 -24.42 17.08 -3.01
N LEU A 94 -23.55 18.09 -3.04
CA LEU A 94 -22.15 17.90 -3.49
C LEU A 94 -21.34 17.06 -2.50
N VAL A 95 -21.64 17.18 -1.21
CA VAL A 95 -20.98 16.38 -0.17
C VAL A 95 -21.49 14.95 -0.19
N GLU A 96 -22.80 14.75 -0.38
CA GLU A 96 -23.38 13.41 -0.55
C GLU A 96 -22.77 12.69 -1.74
N GLN A 97 -22.71 13.35 -2.91
CA GLN A 97 -22.08 12.80 -4.10
C GLN A 97 -20.59 12.48 -3.87
N TRP A 98 -19.88 13.34 -3.15
CA TRP A 98 -18.46 13.09 -2.83
C TRP A 98 -18.27 11.92 -1.85
N LEU A 99 -19.18 11.72 -0.92
CA LEU A 99 -19.15 10.57 0.01
C LEU A 99 -19.37 9.24 -0.72
N ASP A 100 -20.23 9.25 -1.75
CA ASP A 100 -20.55 8.07 -2.52
C ASP A 100 -19.50 7.74 -3.58
N ASP A 101 -18.78 8.76 -4.07
CA ASP A 101 -17.72 8.61 -5.09
C ASP A 101 -16.57 9.58 -4.79
N THR A 102 -15.68 9.15 -3.91
CA THR A 102 -14.60 9.99 -3.37
C THR A 102 -13.45 10.14 -4.36
N ASP A 103 -13.16 9.13 -5.15
CA ASP A 103 -12.02 9.08 -6.09
C ASP A 103 -12.42 9.31 -7.55
N GLN A 104 -13.69 9.47 -7.85
CA GLN A 104 -14.28 9.58 -9.20
C GLN A 104 -14.17 8.30 -10.05
N ASP A 105 -13.83 7.18 -9.41
CA ASP A 105 -13.77 5.84 -10.02
C ASP A 105 -14.83 4.90 -9.41
N GLY A 106 -15.76 5.46 -8.62
CA GLY A 106 -16.90 4.75 -8.02
C GLY A 106 -16.61 4.18 -6.63
N GLN A 107 -15.57 4.65 -5.94
CA GLN A 107 -15.25 4.22 -4.59
C GLN A 107 -15.80 5.19 -3.54
N ASP A 108 -16.61 4.69 -2.61
CA ASP A 108 -17.13 5.45 -1.49
C ASP A 108 -16.02 5.81 -0.48
N LEU A 109 -16.24 6.85 0.32
CA LEU A 109 -15.26 7.36 1.28
C LEU A 109 -14.81 6.29 2.29
N ASP A 110 -15.70 5.40 2.73
CA ASP A 110 -15.35 4.36 3.69
C ASP A 110 -14.39 3.33 3.10
N SER A 111 -14.64 2.91 1.87
CA SER A 111 -13.76 1.99 1.13
C SER A 111 -12.42 2.63 0.80
N PHE A 112 -12.42 3.90 0.41
CA PHE A 112 -11.21 4.69 0.18
C PHE A 112 -10.34 4.78 1.44
N LEU A 113 -10.95 5.12 2.60
CA LEU A 113 -10.22 5.21 3.87
C LEU A 113 -9.71 3.86 4.36
N LYS A 114 -10.41 2.75 4.10
CA LYS A 114 -9.91 1.39 4.39
C LYS A 114 -8.64 1.10 3.60
N THR A 115 -8.65 1.39 2.30
CA THR A 115 -7.48 1.21 1.44
C THR A 115 -6.31 2.08 1.88
N ALA A 116 -6.55 3.36 2.18
CA ALA A 116 -5.53 4.26 2.70
C ALA A 116 -4.94 3.79 4.04
N ASN A 117 -5.78 3.25 4.92
CA ASN A 117 -5.34 2.67 6.19
C ASN A 117 -4.47 1.42 5.98
N ASP A 118 -4.83 0.53 5.06
CA ASP A 118 -4.03 -0.66 4.76
C ASP A 118 -2.64 -0.27 4.25
N LEU A 119 -2.56 0.71 3.34
CA LEU A 119 -1.29 1.26 2.87
C LEU A 119 -0.48 1.90 4.00
N ALA A 120 -1.13 2.66 4.88
CA ALA A 120 -0.47 3.27 6.02
C ALA A 120 0.07 2.23 7.03
N MET A 121 -0.67 1.15 7.28
CA MET A 121 -0.22 0.05 8.14
C MET A 121 0.96 -0.71 7.55
N VAL A 122 0.97 -0.91 6.24
CA VAL A 122 2.04 -1.64 5.54
C VAL A 122 3.29 -0.78 5.36
N MET A 123 3.14 0.46 4.90
CA MET A 123 4.25 1.34 4.54
C MET A 123 4.68 2.29 5.66
N GLY A 124 3.91 2.36 6.76
CA GLY A 124 4.14 3.29 7.88
C GLY A 124 3.53 4.67 7.66
N SER A 125 3.17 5.04 6.45
CA SER A 125 2.50 6.31 6.11
C SER A 125 1.75 6.20 4.79
N CYS A 126 0.69 6.99 4.66
CA CYS A 126 -0.05 7.17 3.42
C CYS A 126 -0.35 8.65 3.21
N TRP A 127 -0.15 9.13 2.00
CA TRP A 127 -0.44 10.52 1.64
C TRP A 127 -1.72 10.54 0.81
N ILE A 128 -2.66 11.40 1.20
CA ILE A 128 -3.91 11.61 0.48
C ILE A 128 -3.86 12.99 -0.17
N LEU A 129 -3.91 13.01 -1.49
CA LEU A 129 -4.05 14.25 -2.24
C LEU A 129 -5.52 14.62 -2.32
N VAL A 130 -5.87 15.79 -1.82
CA VAL A 130 -7.21 16.37 -1.96
C VAL A 130 -7.16 17.42 -3.07
N ASP A 131 -7.86 17.16 -4.16
CA ASP A 131 -7.92 18.07 -5.31
C ASP A 131 -9.37 18.43 -5.65
N LYS A 132 -9.54 19.55 -6.33
CA LYS A 132 -10.84 19.99 -6.79
C LYS A 132 -11.13 19.34 -8.15
N ALA A 133 -12.26 18.64 -8.24
CA ALA A 133 -12.72 18.10 -9.50
C ALA A 133 -12.77 19.19 -10.59
N SER A 134 -12.04 18.97 -11.68
CA SER A 134 -12.14 19.81 -12.87
C SER A 134 -13.40 19.39 -13.62
N TYR A 135 -14.51 20.11 -13.44
CA TYR A 135 -15.65 19.92 -14.32
C TYR A 135 -15.22 20.38 -15.73
N LYS A 136 -15.09 19.44 -16.64
CA LYS A 136 -15.13 19.79 -18.07
C LYS A 136 -16.55 20.26 -18.35
N VAL A 137 -16.70 21.57 -18.54
CA VAL A 137 -17.92 22.20 -19.08
C VAL A 137 -18.08 21.77 -20.53
#